data_678db270c8eb0934c6ebdafe6c6a58da
#
_entry.id   678db270c8eb0934c6ebdafe6c6a58da
#
_cell.length_a   1.000
_cell.length_b   1.000
_cell.length_c   1.000
_cell.angle_alpha   90.00
_cell.angle_beta   90.00
_cell.angle_gamma   90.00
#
_symmetry.space_group_name_H-M   'P 1'
#
loop_
_entity.id
_entity.type
_entity.pdbx_description
1 polymer ?
#
loop_
_entity_poly.entity_id
_entity_poly.type
_entity_poly.pdbx_seq_one_letter_code
_entity_poly.pdbx_strand_id
1 'polypeptide(L)'
;MPASPQKLFSYACKFAFVLVLTVVLSTSVNAKNPTHLQHKVILTDDTPLNAFEGIYQSKDNPFSVFKITAVGDKLLAKAFEGEQQFTLTRKSDLSFESPDEDGDETMTVVFSKNEAGEISGALVAGRQQWNKIKSYTPPAEVKLTADQLKAFEGKYEFEQKKGTYLQITAAADGLTLKQLWDGREINFIAIGEQSFLNKQIGFPLVFTKDANGAVVKVLAFGRDSWDKVKE
;
A
#
# COMPACT_ATOMS: atom_id res chain seq x y z
N MET A 1 -0.48 7.72 -24.42
CA MET A 1 -1.37 8.13 -23.32
C MET A 1 -0.65 7.79 -22.03
N PRO A 2 -0.46 8.71 -21.07
CA PRO A 2 0.11 8.36 -19.78
C PRO A 2 -0.84 7.41 -19.05
N ALA A 3 -0.31 6.31 -18.52
CA ALA A 3 -1.11 5.37 -17.73
C ALA A 3 -1.67 6.07 -16.50
N SER A 4 -2.95 5.85 -16.19
CA SER A 4 -3.62 6.38 -15.00
C SER A 4 -2.82 6.00 -13.74
N PRO A 5 -2.65 6.90 -12.75
CA PRO A 5 -1.95 6.61 -11.49
C PRO A 5 -2.52 5.42 -10.72
N GLN A 6 -3.78 5.08 -10.94
CA GLN A 6 -4.43 3.92 -10.32
C GLN A 6 -3.86 2.57 -10.79
N LYS A 7 -3.39 2.47 -12.05
CA LYS A 7 -2.70 1.25 -12.54
C LYS A 7 -1.39 0.95 -11.80
N LEU A 8 -0.73 1.96 -11.26
CA LEU A 8 0.50 1.81 -10.48
C LEU A 8 0.29 1.05 -9.16
N PHE A 9 -0.86 1.23 -8.50
CA PHE A 9 -1.16 0.56 -7.23
C PHE A 9 -1.50 -0.92 -7.41
N SER A 10 -2.24 -1.27 -8.47
CA SER A 10 -2.58 -2.65 -8.83
C SER A 10 -1.31 -3.49 -9.07
N TYR A 11 -0.28 -2.93 -9.70
CA TYR A 11 0.97 -3.65 -9.98
C TYR A 11 1.88 -3.81 -8.75
N ALA A 12 1.91 -2.85 -7.84
CA ALA A 12 2.64 -3.02 -6.58
C ALA A 12 2.04 -4.15 -5.71
N CYS A 13 0.75 -4.44 -5.88
CA CYS A 13 0.03 -5.51 -5.19
C CYS A 13 0.22 -6.90 -5.84
N LYS A 14 0.47 -6.97 -7.16
CA LYS A 14 0.56 -8.25 -7.91
C LYS A 14 1.85 -9.05 -7.67
N PHE A 15 2.89 -8.47 -7.07
CA PHE A 15 4.16 -9.16 -6.83
C PHE A 15 4.18 -10.14 -5.64
N ALA A 16 3.07 -10.34 -4.91
CA ALA A 16 3.03 -11.18 -3.71
C ALA A 16 2.25 -12.50 -3.88
N PHE A 17 1.94 -12.96 -5.10
CA PHE A 17 1.23 -14.23 -5.29
C PHE A 17 2.23 -15.40 -5.51
N VAL A 18 2.64 -16.05 -4.42
CA VAL A 18 3.05 -17.46 -4.45
C VAL A 18 1.84 -18.28 -4.04
N LEU A 19 1.30 -18.99 -5.02
CA LEU A 19 0.14 -19.86 -4.92
C LEU A 19 0.49 -21.09 -4.04
N VAL A 20 -0.08 -21.19 -2.84
CA VAL A 20 -0.14 -22.46 -2.10
C VAL A 20 -1.53 -23.05 -2.34
N LEU A 21 -1.59 -24.02 -3.23
CA LEU A 21 -2.78 -24.79 -3.55
C LEU A 21 -2.99 -25.85 -2.46
N THR A 22 -3.89 -25.63 -1.51
CA THR A 22 -4.38 -26.67 -0.61
C THR A 22 -5.73 -27.20 -1.13
N VAL A 23 -5.72 -28.44 -1.57
CA VAL A 23 -6.91 -29.18 -1.95
C VAL A 23 -7.68 -29.55 -0.69
N VAL A 24 -8.89 -29.05 -0.53
CA VAL A 24 -9.85 -29.51 0.49
C VAL A 24 -10.88 -30.41 -0.18
N LEU A 25 -10.86 -31.67 0.19
CA LEU A 25 -11.90 -32.63 -0.20
C LEU A 25 -13.21 -32.29 0.54
N SER A 26 -14.23 -31.95 -0.21
CA SER A 26 -15.59 -31.75 0.31
C SER A 26 -16.35 -33.08 0.33
N THR A 27 -16.70 -33.56 1.53
CA THR A 27 -17.71 -34.61 1.73
C THR A 27 -19.09 -33.97 1.80
N SER A 28 -19.95 -34.35 0.86
CA SER A 28 -21.36 -33.94 0.82
C SER A 28 -22.17 -34.72 1.87
N VAL A 29 -22.73 -34.01 2.85
CA VAL A 29 -23.75 -34.52 3.76
C VAL A 29 -25.10 -34.00 3.33
N ASN A 30 -25.99 -34.92 2.96
CA ASN A 30 -27.38 -34.65 2.63
C ASN A 30 -28.17 -34.42 3.93
N ALA A 31 -28.65 -33.24 4.20
CA ALA A 31 -29.54 -32.94 5.32
C ALA A 31 -30.88 -32.35 4.82
N LYS A 32 -31.97 -33.01 5.26
CA LYS A 32 -33.38 -32.71 4.99
C LYS A 32 -33.72 -31.27 5.45
N ASN A 33 -34.59 -30.61 4.67
CA ASN A 33 -35.17 -29.30 4.92
C ASN A 33 -35.67 -29.10 6.36
N PRO A 34 -35.22 -28.06 7.07
CA PRO A 34 -35.98 -27.51 8.16
C PRO A 34 -36.69 -26.21 7.69
N THR A 35 -37.91 -26.13 8.13
CA THR A 35 -38.88 -25.06 8.08
C THR A 35 -38.21 -23.67 8.14
N HIS A 36 -38.54 -22.83 7.19
CA HIS A 36 -38.08 -21.43 7.04
C HIS A 36 -38.59 -20.60 8.22
N LEU A 37 -37.84 -20.55 9.32
CA LEU A 37 -37.94 -19.50 10.31
C LEU A 37 -37.31 -18.24 9.68
N GLN A 38 -38.16 -17.35 9.19
CA GLN A 38 -37.71 -16.00 8.86
C GLN A 38 -37.15 -15.38 10.15
N HIS A 39 -35.85 -15.48 10.31
CA HIS A 39 -35.14 -14.63 11.27
C HIS A 39 -35.33 -13.19 10.76
N LYS A 40 -36.23 -12.46 11.42
CA LYS A 40 -36.31 -11.01 11.34
C LYS A 40 -34.90 -10.52 11.80
N VAL A 41 -34.00 -10.27 10.83
CA VAL A 41 -32.74 -9.60 11.10
C VAL A 41 -33.14 -8.26 11.70
N ILE A 42 -33.00 -8.14 13.01
CA ILE A 42 -33.01 -6.84 13.68
C ILE A 42 -31.78 -6.16 13.08
N LEU A 43 -32.01 -5.20 12.20
CA LEU A 43 -30.97 -4.28 11.76
C LEU A 43 -30.51 -3.59 13.06
N THR A 44 -29.42 -4.07 13.64
CA THR A 44 -28.64 -3.28 14.58
C THR A 44 -28.24 -2.04 13.78
N ASP A 45 -28.54 -0.87 14.31
CA ASP A 45 -28.18 0.39 13.66
C ASP A 45 -26.71 0.30 13.21
N ASP A 46 -26.49 0.31 11.90
CA ASP A 46 -25.14 0.27 11.34
C ASP A 46 -24.35 1.46 11.87
N THR A 47 -23.06 1.24 12.14
CA THR A 47 -22.14 2.32 12.53
C THR A 47 -22.27 3.47 11.53
N PRO A 48 -22.59 4.71 11.96
CA PRO A 48 -22.80 5.82 11.05
C PRO A 48 -21.53 6.13 10.24
N LEU A 49 -21.67 6.51 8.97
CA LEU A 49 -20.53 6.70 8.05
C LEU A 49 -19.51 7.72 8.56
N ASN A 50 -19.94 8.76 9.26
CA ASN A 50 -19.04 9.76 9.84
C ASN A 50 -18.12 9.19 10.95
N ALA A 51 -18.45 8.05 11.57
CA ALA A 51 -17.57 7.40 12.53
C ALA A 51 -16.28 6.87 11.88
N PHE A 52 -16.33 6.56 10.59
CA PHE A 52 -15.17 6.09 9.83
C PHE A 52 -14.26 7.22 9.34
N GLU A 53 -14.70 8.46 9.40
CA GLU A 53 -13.90 9.61 8.97
C GLU A 53 -12.62 9.75 9.78
N GLY A 54 -11.56 10.15 9.11
CA GLY A 54 -10.26 10.40 9.75
C GLY A 54 -9.08 10.15 8.82
N ILE A 55 -7.90 10.18 9.42
CA ILE A 55 -6.63 9.91 8.76
C ILE A 55 -6.19 8.50 9.13
N TYR A 56 -5.83 7.71 8.14
CA TYR A 56 -5.39 6.33 8.31
C TYR A 56 -4.01 6.15 7.72
N GLN A 57 -3.10 5.57 8.50
CA GLN A 57 -1.71 5.34 8.11
C GLN A 57 -1.41 3.83 8.13
N SER A 58 -0.77 3.34 7.08
CA SER A 58 -0.31 1.96 7.02
C SER A 58 0.72 1.69 8.11
N LYS A 59 0.60 0.55 8.80
CA LYS A 59 1.55 0.12 9.83
C LYS A 59 2.92 -0.20 9.23
N ASP A 60 2.92 -0.77 8.02
CA ASP A 60 4.15 -1.25 7.36
C ASP A 60 4.81 -0.17 6.49
N ASN A 61 4.07 0.88 6.13
CA ASN A 61 4.57 1.99 5.33
C ASN A 61 4.04 3.33 5.87
N PRO A 62 4.82 4.06 6.69
CA PRO A 62 4.37 5.30 7.32
C PRO A 62 4.10 6.45 6.33
N PHE A 63 4.51 6.32 5.07
CA PHE A 63 4.23 7.29 4.02
C PHE A 63 2.96 6.98 3.24
N SER A 64 2.36 5.82 3.44
CA SER A 64 1.06 5.48 2.87
C SER A 64 -0.03 5.93 3.83
N VAL A 65 -0.62 7.08 3.53
CA VAL A 65 -1.62 7.74 4.38
C VAL A 65 -2.81 8.16 3.55
N PHE A 66 -4.01 7.82 4.02
CA PHE A 66 -5.27 8.20 3.39
C PHE A 66 -6.15 8.98 4.37
N LYS A 67 -6.83 9.99 3.85
CA LYS A 67 -7.95 10.64 4.52
C LYS A 67 -9.24 9.99 4.06
N ILE A 68 -10.05 9.51 5.00
CA ILE A 68 -11.39 8.97 4.74
C ILE A 68 -12.43 10.00 5.13
N THR A 69 -13.39 10.25 4.23
CA THR A 69 -14.51 11.16 4.43
C THR A 69 -15.80 10.48 3.97
N ALA A 70 -16.91 10.75 4.65
CA ALA A 70 -18.23 10.31 4.23
C ALA A 70 -18.76 11.24 3.13
N VAL A 71 -19.26 10.66 2.03
CA VAL A 71 -19.82 11.37 0.88
C VAL A 71 -21.10 10.65 0.46
N GLY A 72 -22.25 11.21 0.79
CA GLY A 72 -23.56 10.56 0.59
C GLY A 72 -23.64 9.26 1.39
N ASP A 73 -23.88 8.14 0.70
CA ASP A 73 -24.00 6.79 1.25
C ASP A 73 -22.67 5.97 1.20
N LYS A 74 -21.57 6.64 0.86
CA LYS A 74 -20.25 6.00 0.64
C LYS A 74 -19.15 6.69 1.44
N LEU A 75 -17.99 6.03 1.52
CA LEU A 75 -16.74 6.65 1.99
C LEU A 75 -15.83 6.93 0.81
N LEU A 76 -15.18 8.08 0.83
CA LEU A 76 -14.10 8.43 -0.09
C LEU A 76 -12.77 8.36 0.67
N ALA A 77 -11.89 7.46 0.25
CA ALA A 77 -10.51 7.39 0.73
C ALA A 77 -9.61 8.10 -0.27
N LYS A 78 -9.01 9.22 0.12
CA LYS A 78 -8.08 9.99 -0.70
C LYS A 78 -6.69 9.95 -0.10
N ALA A 79 -5.66 9.68 -0.93
CA ALA A 79 -4.27 9.76 -0.50
C ALA A 79 -3.97 11.15 0.05
N PHE A 80 -3.17 11.21 1.12
CA PHE A 80 -2.79 12.47 1.75
C PHE A 80 -1.88 13.30 0.83
N GLU A 81 -1.02 12.63 0.10
CA GLU A 81 -0.23 13.17 -1.02
C GLU A 81 -0.53 12.38 -2.28
N GLY A 82 -0.40 13.04 -3.44
CA GLY A 82 -0.75 12.45 -4.73
C GLY A 82 -2.24 12.55 -5.08
N GLU A 83 -2.63 11.85 -6.13
CA GLU A 83 -3.99 11.95 -6.71
C GLU A 83 -4.83 10.68 -6.48
N GLN A 84 -4.28 9.69 -5.77
CA GLN A 84 -4.98 8.43 -5.56
C GLN A 84 -6.22 8.62 -4.69
N GLN A 85 -7.35 8.10 -5.16
CA GLN A 85 -8.59 8.07 -4.42
C GLN A 85 -9.40 6.81 -4.73
N PHE A 86 -10.16 6.35 -3.74
CA PHE A 86 -11.00 5.17 -3.84
C PHE A 86 -12.37 5.46 -3.24
N THR A 87 -13.42 5.05 -3.93
CA THR A 87 -14.76 5.08 -3.40
C THR A 87 -15.08 3.74 -2.74
N LEU A 88 -15.42 3.75 -1.46
CA LEU A 88 -15.71 2.57 -0.67
C LEU A 88 -17.22 2.44 -0.46
N THR A 89 -17.81 1.36 -0.96
CA THR A 89 -19.23 1.04 -0.80
C THR A 89 -19.41 0.04 0.33
N ARG A 90 -20.33 0.30 1.24
CA ARG A 90 -20.62 -0.55 2.40
C ARG A 90 -21.16 -1.92 1.98
N LYS A 91 -20.67 -2.97 2.61
CA LYS A 91 -21.14 -4.37 2.47
C LYS A 91 -21.72 -4.91 3.78
N SER A 92 -21.16 -4.51 4.90
CA SER A 92 -21.69 -4.81 6.24
C SER A 92 -21.34 -3.67 7.20
N ASP A 93 -21.67 -3.76 8.49
CA ASP A 93 -21.42 -2.70 9.47
C ASP A 93 -20.00 -2.11 9.35
N LEU A 94 -18.97 -2.95 9.33
CA LEU A 94 -17.56 -2.54 9.31
C LEU A 94 -16.82 -2.86 7.99
N SER A 95 -17.48 -3.50 7.02
CA SER A 95 -16.85 -3.94 5.78
C SER A 95 -17.28 -3.08 4.60
N PHE A 96 -16.28 -2.68 3.81
CA PHE A 96 -16.45 -1.87 2.61
C PHE A 96 -15.65 -2.46 1.47
N GLU A 97 -16.06 -2.15 0.25
CA GLU A 97 -15.39 -2.56 -0.98
C GLU A 97 -15.22 -1.38 -1.93
N SER A 98 -14.08 -1.36 -2.61
CA SER A 98 -13.82 -0.53 -3.77
C SER A 98 -13.59 -1.44 -4.97
N PRO A 99 -14.44 -1.39 -6.00
CA PRO A 99 -14.16 -2.10 -7.24
C PRO A 99 -12.86 -1.56 -7.85
N ASP A 100 -12.05 -2.44 -8.44
CA ASP A 100 -10.97 -2.03 -9.32
C ASP A 100 -11.58 -1.36 -10.57
N GLU A 101 -10.88 -0.38 -11.15
CA GLU A 101 -11.35 0.29 -12.38
C GLU A 101 -11.54 -0.67 -13.55
N ASP A 102 -10.73 -1.72 -13.62
CA ASP A 102 -10.83 -2.76 -14.65
C ASP A 102 -11.86 -3.86 -14.27
N GLY A 103 -12.45 -3.80 -13.05
CA GLY A 103 -13.50 -4.72 -12.59
C GLY A 103 -13.03 -6.14 -12.22
N ASP A 104 -11.74 -6.42 -12.36
CA ASP A 104 -11.20 -7.78 -12.17
C ASP A 104 -10.89 -8.12 -10.70
N GLU A 105 -10.59 -7.12 -9.88
CA GLU A 105 -10.29 -7.29 -8.45
C GLU A 105 -11.06 -6.27 -7.60
N THR A 106 -11.58 -6.72 -6.48
CA THR A 106 -12.25 -5.85 -5.49
C THR A 106 -11.34 -5.67 -4.29
N MET A 107 -10.99 -4.43 -3.96
CA MET A 107 -10.27 -4.12 -2.73
C MET A 107 -11.23 -4.10 -1.55
N THR A 108 -11.03 -4.98 -0.58
CA THR A 108 -11.81 -4.99 0.67
C THR A 108 -11.15 -4.13 1.74
N VAL A 109 -11.95 -3.40 2.51
CA VAL A 109 -11.53 -2.63 3.69
C VAL A 109 -12.42 -3.02 4.85
N VAL A 110 -11.85 -3.65 5.88
CA VAL A 110 -12.57 -4.06 7.09
C VAL A 110 -12.08 -3.20 8.25
N PHE A 111 -12.95 -2.32 8.75
CA PHE A 111 -12.63 -1.46 9.87
C PHE A 111 -12.67 -2.20 11.20
N SER A 112 -11.89 -1.74 12.17
CA SER A 112 -11.84 -2.27 13.53
C SER A 112 -12.19 -1.19 14.55
N LYS A 113 -12.84 -1.63 15.65
CA LYS A 113 -13.15 -0.79 16.81
C LYS A 113 -12.17 -1.07 17.94
N ASN A 114 -11.87 -0.05 18.73
CA ASN A 114 -11.17 -0.19 19.99
C ASN A 114 -12.14 -0.67 21.12
N GLU A 115 -11.63 -0.83 22.33
CA GLU A 115 -12.43 -1.24 23.52
C GLU A 115 -13.55 -0.27 23.85
N ALA A 116 -13.42 1.01 23.48
CA ALA A 116 -14.48 2.02 23.66
C ALA A 116 -15.55 1.99 22.55
N GLY A 117 -15.43 1.08 21.56
CA GLY A 117 -16.36 0.97 20.43
C GLY A 117 -16.11 1.98 19.31
N GLU A 118 -15.02 2.75 19.36
CA GLU A 118 -14.67 3.74 18.33
C GLU A 118 -13.84 3.12 17.22
N ILE A 119 -14.00 3.58 15.96
CA ILE A 119 -13.18 3.13 14.85
C ILE A 119 -11.73 3.56 15.07
N SER A 120 -10.83 2.59 15.13
CA SER A 120 -9.40 2.77 15.46
C SER A 120 -8.44 2.33 14.37
N GLY A 121 -8.90 1.56 13.37
CA GLY A 121 -8.07 1.08 12.29
C GLY A 121 -8.84 0.37 11.22
N ALA A 122 -8.11 -0.23 10.28
CA ALA A 122 -8.68 -1.03 9.20
C ALA A 122 -7.68 -2.10 8.73
N LEU A 123 -8.21 -3.22 8.21
CA LEU A 123 -7.47 -4.21 7.45
C LEU A 123 -7.82 -4.04 5.97
N VAL A 124 -6.85 -3.71 5.14
CA VAL A 124 -7.01 -3.46 3.70
C VAL A 124 -6.52 -4.67 2.91
N ALA A 125 -7.32 -5.12 1.95
CA ALA A 125 -7.05 -6.29 1.10
C ALA A 125 -6.66 -7.55 1.92
N GLY A 126 -7.25 -7.71 3.11
CA GLY A 126 -7.04 -8.86 4.00
C GLY A 126 -5.64 -8.99 4.61
N ARG A 127 -4.74 -8.03 4.40
CA ARG A 127 -3.33 -8.17 4.82
C ARG A 127 -2.66 -6.89 5.34
N GLN A 128 -3.06 -5.72 4.88
CA GLN A 128 -2.41 -4.47 5.26
C GLN A 128 -3.12 -3.85 6.46
N GLN A 129 -2.44 -3.78 7.60
CA GLN A 129 -2.97 -3.14 8.80
C GLN A 129 -2.80 -1.62 8.70
N TRP A 130 -3.89 -0.89 8.94
CA TRP A 130 -3.94 0.57 8.96
C TRP A 130 -4.43 1.05 10.32
N ASN A 131 -3.79 2.06 10.86
CA ASN A 131 -4.18 2.68 12.12
C ASN A 131 -4.81 4.05 11.86
N LYS A 132 -5.92 4.34 12.53
CA LYS A 132 -6.49 5.70 12.57
C LYS A 132 -5.60 6.58 13.44
N ILE A 133 -5.11 7.69 12.88
CA ILE A 133 -4.21 8.62 13.54
C ILE A 133 -4.84 10.00 13.68
N LYS A 134 -4.36 10.82 14.62
CA LYS A 134 -4.91 12.16 14.88
C LYS A 134 -4.51 13.18 13.81
N SER A 135 -3.26 13.11 13.36
CA SER A 135 -2.70 14.04 12.37
C SER A 135 -1.57 13.38 11.60
N TYR A 136 -1.30 13.89 10.42
CA TYR A 136 -0.15 13.50 9.61
C TYR A 136 0.52 14.77 9.06
N THR A 137 1.85 14.81 9.14
CA THR A 137 2.67 15.83 8.50
C THR A 137 3.57 15.14 7.48
N PRO A 138 3.45 15.47 6.18
CA PRO A 138 4.35 14.95 5.16
C PRO A 138 5.81 15.26 5.46
N PRO A 139 6.74 14.36 5.10
CA PRO A 139 8.16 14.63 5.30
C PRO A 139 8.62 15.83 4.47
N ALA A 140 9.49 16.64 5.06
CA ALA A 140 10.14 17.73 4.33
C ALA A 140 11.12 17.18 3.29
N GLU A 141 11.23 17.89 2.17
CA GLU A 141 12.24 17.60 1.16
C GLU A 141 13.62 18.04 1.62
N VAL A 142 14.63 17.23 1.34
CA VAL A 142 16.04 17.52 1.63
C VAL A 142 16.77 17.69 0.29
N LYS A 143 17.56 18.74 0.15
CA LYS A 143 18.43 18.92 -1.01
C LYS A 143 19.75 18.21 -0.79
N LEU A 144 20.04 17.22 -1.64
CA LEU A 144 21.32 16.54 -1.72
C LEU A 144 22.15 17.09 -2.89
N THR A 145 23.46 17.08 -2.78
CA THR A 145 24.35 17.45 -3.88
C THR A 145 24.38 16.34 -4.94
N ALA A 146 24.81 16.68 -6.16
CA ALA A 146 24.95 15.70 -7.24
C ALA A 146 25.87 14.52 -6.85
N ASP A 147 26.96 14.80 -6.11
CA ASP A 147 27.88 13.75 -5.64
C ASP A 147 27.25 12.85 -4.58
N GLN A 148 26.42 13.43 -3.69
CA GLN A 148 25.66 12.65 -2.72
C GLN A 148 24.64 11.73 -3.42
N LEU A 149 23.95 12.22 -4.45
CA LEU A 149 22.99 11.44 -5.23
C LEU A 149 23.67 10.32 -6.03
N LYS A 150 24.83 10.58 -6.64
CA LYS A 150 25.61 9.55 -7.35
C LYS A 150 26.04 8.37 -6.49
N ALA A 151 26.22 8.55 -5.19
CA ALA A 151 26.59 7.46 -4.29
C ALA A 151 25.52 6.33 -4.27
N PHE A 152 24.27 6.65 -4.60
CA PHE A 152 23.16 5.69 -4.65
C PHE A 152 22.99 5.01 -6.01
N GLU A 153 23.67 5.50 -7.06
CA GLU A 153 23.57 4.90 -8.39
C GLU A 153 24.07 3.46 -8.41
N GLY A 154 23.48 2.68 -9.28
CA GLY A 154 23.90 1.31 -9.55
C GLY A 154 22.74 0.37 -9.81
N LYS A 155 23.10 -0.87 -10.06
CA LYS A 155 22.21 -1.99 -10.26
C LYS A 155 21.98 -2.69 -8.91
N TYR A 156 20.74 -3.04 -8.63
CA TYR A 156 20.35 -3.71 -7.38
C TYR A 156 19.58 -4.98 -7.70
N GLU A 157 19.94 -6.09 -7.05
CA GLU A 157 19.30 -7.40 -7.22
C GLU A 157 18.34 -7.69 -6.08
N PHE A 158 17.16 -8.20 -6.41
CA PHE A 158 16.15 -8.56 -5.42
C PHE A 158 16.59 -9.74 -4.57
N GLU A 159 16.66 -9.58 -3.25
CA GLU A 159 17.16 -10.59 -2.32
C GLU A 159 16.36 -11.88 -2.37
N GLN A 160 15.01 -11.78 -2.49
CA GLN A 160 14.10 -12.91 -2.48
C GLN A 160 13.96 -13.59 -3.86
N LYS A 161 14.39 -12.95 -4.96
CA LYS A 161 14.29 -13.50 -6.32
C LYS A 161 15.48 -13.09 -7.17
N LYS A 162 16.48 -13.96 -7.22
CA LYS A 162 17.68 -13.75 -8.04
C LYS A 162 17.34 -13.57 -9.54
N GLY A 163 18.11 -12.75 -10.22
CA GLY A 163 17.88 -12.39 -11.63
C GLY A 163 16.83 -11.29 -11.82
N THR A 164 16.25 -10.74 -10.75
CA THR A 164 15.34 -9.58 -10.81
C THR A 164 16.11 -8.34 -10.38
N TYR A 165 16.11 -7.28 -11.20
CA TYR A 165 16.99 -6.13 -11.00
C TYR A 165 16.26 -4.80 -11.09
N LEU A 166 16.74 -3.84 -10.29
CA LEU A 166 16.48 -2.42 -10.42
C LEU A 166 17.74 -1.70 -10.89
N GLN A 167 17.58 -0.64 -11.67
CA GLN A 167 18.63 0.34 -11.94
C GLN A 167 18.24 1.65 -11.27
N ILE A 168 19.17 2.20 -10.47
CA ILE A 168 19.00 3.51 -9.83
C ILE A 168 19.99 4.48 -10.45
N THR A 169 19.53 5.65 -10.83
CA THR A 169 20.34 6.75 -11.39
C THR A 169 20.03 8.05 -10.67
N ALA A 170 21.03 8.92 -10.53
CA ALA A 170 20.84 10.27 -10.03
C ALA A 170 20.05 11.11 -11.03
N ALA A 171 19.13 11.92 -10.53
CA ALA A 171 18.37 12.91 -11.26
C ALA A 171 18.65 14.31 -10.67
N ALA A 172 18.15 15.38 -11.29
CA ALA A 172 18.42 16.74 -10.85
C ALA A 172 18.04 17.00 -9.38
N ASP A 173 16.88 16.46 -8.94
CA ASP A 173 16.32 16.73 -7.61
C ASP A 173 16.14 15.44 -6.78
N GLY A 174 16.80 14.33 -7.16
CA GLY A 174 16.65 13.06 -6.46
C GLY A 174 17.14 11.86 -7.24
N LEU A 175 16.38 10.77 -7.23
CA LEU A 175 16.73 9.51 -7.90
C LEU A 175 15.64 9.07 -8.87
N THR A 176 16.04 8.41 -9.96
CA THR A 176 15.15 7.64 -10.82
C THR A 176 15.45 6.16 -10.63
N LEU A 177 14.43 5.38 -10.29
CA LEU A 177 14.46 3.93 -10.23
C LEU A 177 13.83 3.37 -11.51
N LYS A 178 14.56 2.51 -12.22
CA LYS A 178 14.06 1.76 -13.38
C LYS A 178 13.95 0.29 -13.05
N GLN A 179 12.77 -0.27 -13.26
CA GLN A 179 12.49 -1.70 -13.17
C GLN A 179 12.99 -2.37 -14.47
N LEU A 180 13.98 -3.29 -14.37
CA LEU A 180 14.59 -3.85 -15.59
C LEU A 180 13.75 -4.95 -16.28
N TRP A 181 12.67 -5.43 -15.62
CA TRP A 181 11.78 -6.45 -16.20
C TRP A 181 10.65 -5.89 -17.07
N ASP A 182 10.25 -4.62 -16.86
CA ASP A 182 9.17 -3.97 -17.62
C ASP A 182 9.54 -2.57 -18.12
N GLY A 183 10.74 -2.08 -17.78
CA GLY A 183 11.27 -0.78 -18.19
C GLY A 183 10.63 0.43 -17.51
N ARG A 184 9.76 0.22 -16.51
CA ARG A 184 9.09 1.32 -15.79
C ARG A 184 10.09 2.16 -15.01
N GLU A 185 9.91 3.47 -15.06
CA GLU A 185 10.69 4.46 -14.32
C GLU A 185 9.84 5.15 -13.26
N ILE A 186 10.41 5.33 -12.06
CA ILE A 186 9.77 5.96 -10.92
C ILE A 186 10.75 6.98 -10.34
N ASN A 187 10.30 8.23 -10.19
CA ASN A 187 11.11 9.31 -9.65
C ASN A 187 10.90 9.46 -8.15
N PHE A 188 11.98 9.78 -7.45
CA PHE A 188 12.01 9.95 -6.00
C PHE A 188 12.69 11.25 -5.63
N ILE A 189 12.16 11.94 -4.63
CA ILE A 189 12.79 13.08 -3.98
C ILE A 189 13.45 12.63 -2.68
N ALA A 190 14.52 13.29 -2.28
CA ALA A 190 15.15 13.01 -1.00
C ALA A 190 14.31 13.61 0.14
N ILE A 191 14.08 12.81 1.19
CA ILE A 191 13.43 13.20 2.45
C ILE A 191 14.37 12.98 3.66
N GLY A 192 15.62 12.64 3.40
CA GLY A 192 16.70 12.43 4.34
C GLY A 192 17.97 12.06 3.61
N GLU A 193 19.09 11.92 4.34
CA GLU A 193 20.40 11.62 3.74
C GLU A 193 20.46 10.25 3.03
N GLN A 194 19.62 9.30 3.44
CA GLN A 194 19.56 7.94 2.88
C GLN A 194 18.12 7.52 2.57
N SER A 195 17.16 8.46 2.66
CA SER A 195 15.74 8.18 2.51
C SER A 195 15.15 9.00 1.38
N PHE A 196 14.43 8.33 0.51
CA PHE A 196 13.79 8.93 -0.66
C PHE A 196 12.33 8.51 -0.73
N LEU A 197 11.49 9.33 -1.33
CA LEU A 197 10.06 9.10 -1.41
C LEU A 197 9.52 9.50 -2.80
N ASN A 198 8.77 8.59 -3.41
CA ASN A 198 7.81 9.00 -4.43
C ASN A 198 6.50 9.36 -3.73
N LYS A 199 6.18 10.65 -3.68
CA LYS A 199 4.99 11.17 -2.97
C LYS A 199 3.67 10.75 -3.62
N GLN A 200 3.66 10.55 -4.95
CA GLN A 200 2.42 10.24 -5.67
C GLN A 200 1.78 8.93 -5.25
N ILE A 201 2.61 7.95 -4.88
CA ILE A 201 2.16 6.61 -4.49
C ILE A 201 2.63 6.19 -3.09
N GLY A 202 3.23 7.11 -2.31
CA GLY A 202 3.75 6.80 -0.99
C GLY A 202 4.82 5.71 -1.00
N PHE A 203 5.70 5.70 -2.02
CA PHE A 203 6.73 4.67 -2.19
C PHE A 203 8.07 5.14 -1.60
N PRO A 204 8.50 4.64 -0.42
CA PRO A 204 9.79 4.93 0.15
C PRO A 204 10.90 4.04 -0.39
N LEU A 205 12.10 4.62 -0.50
CA LEU A 205 13.38 3.92 -0.61
C LEU A 205 14.24 4.33 0.58
N VAL A 206 14.80 3.34 1.29
CA VAL A 206 15.74 3.56 2.38
C VAL A 206 17.03 2.81 2.08
N PHE A 207 18.12 3.54 1.94
CA PHE A 207 19.42 2.95 1.62
C PHE A 207 20.22 2.62 2.89
N THR A 208 20.99 1.55 2.81
CA THR A 208 21.93 1.14 3.85
C THR A 208 23.35 1.27 3.33
N LYS A 209 24.23 1.86 4.16
CA LYS A 209 25.67 1.97 3.92
C LYS A 209 26.41 0.98 4.79
N ASP A 210 27.54 0.48 4.28
CA ASP A 210 28.50 -0.32 5.05
C ASP A 210 29.36 0.56 5.99
N ALA A 211 30.28 -0.06 6.70
CA ALA A 211 31.19 0.62 7.64
C ALA A 211 32.14 1.62 6.95
N ASN A 212 32.34 1.52 5.63
CA ASN A 212 33.18 2.43 4.84
C ASN A 212 32.34 3.57 4.22
N GLY A 213 31.04 3.61 4.45
CA GLY A 213 30.13 4.60 3.89
C GLY A 213 29.64 4.27 2.48
N ALA A 214 29.98 3.10 1.92
CA ALA A 214 29.49 2.69 0.61
C ALA A 214 28.05 2.17 0.69
N VAL A 215 27.20 2.57 -0.25
CA VAL A 215 25.83 2.08 -0.35
C VAL A 215 25.85 0.61 -0.79
N VAL A 216 25.23 -0.27 0.00
CA VAL A 216 25.25 -1.73 -0.24
C VAL A 216 23.84 -2.31 -0.46
N LYS A 217 22.79 -1.61 -0.02
CA LYS A 217 21.43 -2.13 -0.06
C LYS A 217 20.40 -1.02 -0.17
N VAL A 218 19.23 -1.31 -0.74
CA VAL A 218 18.05 -0.48 -0.67
C VAL A 218 16.85 -1.31 -0.21
N LEU A 219 16.08 -0.78 0.72
CA LEU A 219 14.79 -1.29 1.16
C LEU A 219 13.69 -0.49 0.47
N ALA A 220 12.85 -1.16 -0.30
CA ALA A 220 11.72 -0.60 -1.02
C ALA A 220 10.41 -0.96 -0.32
N PHE A 221 9.47 -0.02 -0.20
CA PHE A 221 8.18 -0.15 0.51
C PHE A 221 8.29 -0.61 1.97
N GLY A 222 9.45 -0.44 2.62
CA GLY A 222 9.69 -0.90 3.98
C GLY A 222 9.83 -2.42 4.15
N ARG A 223 9.84 -3.21 3.05
CA ARG A 223 9.84 -4.68 3.10
C ARG A 223 10.68 -5.38 2.04
N ASP A 224 10.79 -4.82 0.84
CA ASP A 224 11.46 -5.45 -0.29
C ASP A 224 12.94 -5.06 -0.30
N SER A 225 13.82 -6.00 0.00
CA SER A 225 15.26 -5.78 0.14
C SER A 225 16.00 -6.09 -1.17
N TRP A 226 16.88 -5.17 -1.58
CA TRP A 226 17.65 -5.24 -2.82
C TRP A 226 19.12 -4.98 -2.53
N ASP A 227 19.98 -5.95 -2.85
CA ASP A 227 21.42 -5.84 -2.66
C ASP A 227 22.07 -5.13 -3.85
N LYS A 228 22.96 -4.16 -3.58
CA LYS A 228 23.71 -3.49 -4.64
C LYS A 228 24.67 -4.49 -5.31
N VAL A 229 24.58 -4.62 -6.63
CA VAL A 229 25.48 -5.48 -7.41
C VAL A 229 26.86 -4.82 -7.46
N LYS A 230 27.90 -5.58 -7.12
CA LYS A 230 29.28 -5.12 -7.29
C LYS A 230 29.63 -5.18 -8.78
N GLU A 231 30.12 -4.07 -9.30
CA GLU A 231 30.70 -4.00 -10.64
C GLU A 231 32.07 -4.71 -10.68
#